data_9269f25963e020f98c7f0e5446cc3c70
#
_entry.id   9269f25963e020f98c7f0e5446cc3c70
#
_cell.length_a   1.000
_cell.length_b   1.000
_cell.length_c   1.000
_cell.angle_alpha   90.00
_cell.angle_beta   90.00
_cell.angle_gamma   90.00
#
_symmetry.space_group_name_H-M   'P 1'
#
loop_
_entity.id
_entity.type
_entity.pdbx_description
1 polymer ?
#
loop_
_entity_poly.entity_id
_entity_poly.type
_entity_poly.pdbx_seq_one_letter_code
_entity_poly.pdbx_strand_id
1 'polypeptide(L)'
;NPESLTNLESIFIDLNGSYIPYNTAYIKPHKKNNYRLQIKGINNEADAKNLLKKEIYISYDKKLNSKSEDIPFNIHKNFNVFNNNDFIGKVFSIINNNGQCVIEVQINSKMILIPLVNDFIEEINPKKEEIKMILPEGLLDL
;
A
#
# COMPACT_ATOMS: atom_id res chain seq x y z
N ASN A 1 15.68 -6.37 -11.81
CA ASN A 1 16.94 -6.60 -11.08
C ASN A 1 16.67 -7.41 -9.81
N PRO A 2 17.21 -8.66 -9.72
CA PRO A 2 16.92 -9.54 -8.57
C PRO A 2 17.37 -8.97 -7.22
N GLU A 3 18.40 -8.13 -7.22
CA GLU A 3 18.92 -7.56 -5.98
C GLU A 3 17.93 -6.57 -5.35
N SER A 4 17.13 -5.90 -6.15
CA SER A 4 16.14 -4.95 -5.62
C SER A 4 15.01 -5.64 -4.88
N LEU A 5 14.72 -6.91 -5.21
CA LEU A 5 13.65 -7.66 -4.56
C LEU A 5 14.02 -8.10 -3.15
N THR A 6 15.30 -8.37 -2.89
CA THR A 6 15.72 -8.86 -1.57
C THR A 6 15.71 -7.80 -0.49
N ASN A 7 15.64 -6.54 -0.87
CA ASN A 7 15.65 -5.41 0.08
C ASN A 7 14.27 -4.84 0.35
N LEU A 8 13.22 -5.47 -0.15
CA LEU A 8 11.86 -4.99 0.07
C LEU A 8 11.41 -5.27 1.49
N GLU A 9 10.86 -4.28 2.14
CA GLU A 9 10.33 -4.39 3.50
C GLU A 9 8.85 -4.73 3.53
N SER A 10 8.15 -4.49 2.43
CA SER A 10 6.72 -4.78 2.34
C SER A 10 6.31 -5.08 0.91
N ILE A 11 5.21 -5.82 0.79
CA ILE A 11 4.58 -6.16 -0.47
C ILE A 11 3.08 -5.96 -0.33
N PHE A 12 2.39 -5.87 -1.46
CA PHE A 12 0.92 -5.90 -1.50
C PHE A 12 0.47 -7.22 -2.10
N ILE A 13 -0.57 -7.80 -1.54
CA ILE A 13 -1.16 -9.03 -2.06
C ILE A 13 -2.59 -8.72 -2.50
N ASP A 14 -2.94 -9.13 -3.71
CA ASP A 14 -4.29 -8.97 -4.23
C ASP A 14 -5.20 -10.05 -3.64
N LEU A 15 -6.12 -9.64 -2.77
CA LEU A 15 -7.13 -10.50 -2.19
C LEU A 15 -8.49 -10.07 -2.74
N ASN A 16 -8.94 -10.75 -3.79
CA ASN A 16 -10.24 -10.52 -4.42
C ASN A 16 -10.45 -9.08 -4.92
N GLY A 17 -9.40 -8.48 -5.48
CA GLY A 17 -9.45 -7.13 -6.01
C GLY A 17 -9.02 -6.05 -5.04
N SER A 18 -8.77 -6.40 -3.79
CA SER A 18 -8.23 -5.49 -2.77
C SER A 18 -6.75 -5.73 -2.59
N TYR A 19 -5.97 -4.66 -2.52
CA TYR A 19 -4.54 -4.74 -2.29
C TYR A 19 -4.25 -4.49 -0.82
N ILE A 20 -3.70 -5.52 -0.17
CA ILE A 20 -3.45 -5.49 1.28
C ILE A 20 -1.95 -5.54 1.52
N PRO A 21 -1.39 -4.58 2.29
CA PRO A 21 0.04 -4.57 2.56
C PRO A 21 0.42 -5.63 3.59
N TYR A 22 1.55 -6.29 3.34
CA TYR A 22 2.16 -7.24 4.26
C TYR A 22 3.63 -6.88 4.42
N ASN A 23 4.13 -6.91 5.65
CA ASN A 23 5.53 -6.69 5.93
C ASN A 23 6.31 -7.98 5.75
N THR A 24 7.48 -7.88 5.16
CA THR A 24 8.32 -9.03 4.90
C THR A 24 9.43 -9.13 5.92
N ALA A 25 9.72 -10.36 6.37
CA ALA A 25 10.88 -10.63 7.20
C ALA A 25 12.11 -10.86 6.33
N TYR A 26 11.96 -11.59 5.24
CA TYR A 26 13.02 -11.74 4.24
C TYR A 26 12.46 -12.16 2.89
N ILE A 27 13.22 -11.87 1.85
CA ILE A 27 12.99 -12.37 0.49
C ILE A 27 14.33 -12.91 -0.02
N LYS A 28 14.38 -14.18 -0.40
CA LYS A 28 15.61 -14.82 -0.88
C LYS A 28 15.37 -15.51 -2.21
N PRO A 29 16.33 -15.43 -3.15
CA PRO A 29 16.21 -16.18 -4.38
C PRO A 29 16.11 -17.68 -4.08
N HIS A 30 15.31 -18.37 -4.85
CA HIS A 30 15.15 -19.80 -4.81
C HIS A 30 15.36 -20.33 -6.25
N LYS A 31 15.03 -21.56 -6.52
CA LYS A 31 15.29 -22.16 -7.84
C LYS A 31 14.74 -21.33 -9.00
N LYS A 32 15.58 -21.10 -10.04
CA LYS A 32 15.22 -20.38 -11.25
C LYS A 32 14.74 -18.96 -10.93
N ASN A 33 13.55 -18.59 -11.38
CA ASN A 33 12.97 -17.27 -11.17
C ASN A 33 12.06 -17.20 -9.95
N ASN A 34 12.20 -18.14 -9.03
CA ASN A 34 11.38 -18.19 -7.83
C ASN A 34 12.10 -17.56 -6.64
N TYR A 35 11.32 -17.05 -5.71
CA TYR A 35 11.82 -16.47 -4.48
C TYR A 35 11.14 -17.11 -3.28
N ARG A 36 11.90 -17.25 -2.20
CA ARG A 36 11.35 -17.68 -0.92
C ARG A 36 11.07 -16.44 -0.09
N LEU A 37 9.85 -16.33 0.40
CA LEU A 37 9.36 -15.14 1.08
C LEU A 37 8.84 -15.52 2.46
N GLN A 38 9.31 -14.79 3.48
CA GLN A 38 8.76 -14.88 4.82
C GLN A 38 7.99 -13.59 5.12
N ILE A 39 6.72 -13.73 5.41
CA ILE A 39 5.85 -12.59 5.74
C ILE A 39 5.65 -12.54 7.24
N LYS A 40 5.82 -11.36 7.83
CA LYS A 40 5.57 -11.17 9.26
C LYS A 40 4.10 -11.43 9.57
N GLY A 41 3.83 -12.21 10.60
CA GLY A 41 2.47 -12.58 10.98
C GLY A 41 1.97 -13.87 10.34
N ILE A 42 2.64 -14.40 9.32
CA ILE A 42 2.32 -15.68 8.71
C ILE A 42 3.31 -16.71 9.26
N ASN A 43 2.92 -17.44 10.29
CA ASN A 43 3.80 -18.32 11.04
C ASN A 43 3.52 -19.81 10.85
N ASN A 44 2.46 -20.16 10.12
CA ASN A 44 2.07 -21.55 9.93
C ASN A 44 1.58 -21.76 8.50
N GLU A 45 1.48 -23.05 8.15
CA GLU A 45 1.06 -23.44 6.82
C GLU A 45 -0.40 -23.07 6.51
N ALA A 46 -1.26 -23.11 7.50
CA ALA A 46 -2.67 -22.77 7.31
C ALA A 46 -2.85 -21.31 6.90
N ASP A 47 -2.11 -20.40 7.54
CA ASP A 47 -2.14 -18.98 7.17
C ASP A 47 -1.57 -18.75 5.78
N ALA A 48 -0.50 -19.47 5.43
CA ALA A 48 0.12 -19.35 4.12
C ALA A 48 -0.79 -19.86 3.00
N LYS A 49 -1.61 -20.87 3.27
CA LYS A 49 -2.53 -21.43 2.27
C LYS A 49 -3.55 -20.41 1.79
N ASN A 50 -3.92 -19.47 2.62
CA ASN A 50 -4.86 -18.41 2.24
C ASN A 50 -4.29 -17.46 1.19
N LEU A 51 -2.98 -17.49 1.00
CA LEU A 51 -2.27 -16.62 0.05
C LEU A 51 -1.83 -17.36 -1.21
N LEU A 52 -2.20 -18.64 -1.34
CA LEU A 52 -1.84 -19.41 -2.54
C LEU A 52 -2.49 -18.84 -3.78
N LYS A 53 -1.72 -18.79 -4.88
CA LYS A 53 -2.17 -18.33 -6.18
C LYS A 53 -2.62 -16.88 -6.21
N LYS A 54 -2.25 -16.09 -5.20
CA LYS A 54 -2.53 -14.64 -5.18
C LYS A 54 -1.40 -13.89 -5.87
N GLU A 55 -1.75 -12.81 -6.54
CA GLU A 55 -0.77 -11.96 -7.18
C GLU A 55 -0.13 -11.01 -6.16
N ILE A 56 1.16 -10.81 -6.30
CA ILE A 56 1.95 -9.96 -5.43
C ILE A 56 2.36 -8.71 -6.20
N TYR A 57 2.12 -7.55 -5.60
CA TYR A 57 2.49 -6.27 -6.17
C TYR A 57 3.55 -5.60 -5.29
N ILE A 58 4.49 -4.98 -5.92
CA ILE A 58 5.63 -4.36 -5.27
C ILE A 58 5.55 -2.87 -5.50
N SER A 59 5.66 -2.08 -4.43
CA SER A 59 5.80 -0.66 -4.62
C SER A 59 7.24 -0.36 -5.02
N TYR A 60 7.41 0.32 -6.15
CA TYR A 60 8.73 0.70 -6.61
C TYR A 60 9.34 1.77 -5.72
N ASP A 61 10.59 1.54 -5.31
CA ASP A 61 11.36 2.60 -4.68
C ASP A 61 11.77 3.59 -5.76
N LYS A 62 11.23 4.80 -5.70
CA LYS A 62 11.40 5.82 -6.73
C LYS A 62 12.81 6.38 -6.85
N LYS A 63 13.70 6.02 -5.95
CA LYS A 63 15.10 6.44 -6.06
C LYS A 63 15.80 5.88 -7.30
N LEU A 64 15.23 4.84 -7.90
CA LEU A 64 15.82 4.18 -9.05
C LEU A 64 15.20 4.55 -10.39
N ASN A 65 14.02 5.17 -10.40
CA ASN A 65 13.34 5.57 -11.64
C ASN A 65 12.79 6.98 -11.52
N SER A 66 13.50 7.93 -12.09
CA SER A 66 13.18 9.35 -12.00
C SER A 66 12.01 9.82 -12.86
N LYS A 67 11.24 8.91 -13.45
CA LYS A 67 10.24 9.29 -14.47
C LYS A 67 8.81 8.80 -14.21
N SER A 68 8.52 8.15 -13.11
CA SER A 68 7.18 7.64 -12.97
C SER A 68 6.37 8.46 -11.96
N GLU A 69 5.32 9.03 -12.49
CA GLU A 69 4.22 9.52 -11.69
C GLU A 69 3.41 8.33 -11.16
N ASP A 70 4.09 7.26 -10.78
CA ASP A 70 3.40 6.02 -10.41
C ASP A 70 2.76 6.16 -9.06
N ILE A 71 1.52 6.60 -9.12
CA ILE A 71 0.60 6.55 -7.99
C ILE A 71 0.30 5.07 -7.76
N PRO A 72 0.50 4.56 -6.56
CA PRO A 72 0.22 3.15 -6.30
C PRO A 72 -1.21 2.77 -6.66
N PHE A 73 -1.35 1.69 -7.43
CA PHE A 73 -2.62 1.03 -7.68
C PHE A 73 -3.73 1.90 -8.27
N ASN A 74 -3.36 2.85 -9.13
CA ASN A 74 -4.33 3.70 -9.84
C ASN A 74 -5.26 4.50 -8.93
N ILE A 75 -4.74 4.94 -7.79
CA ILE A 75 -5.49 5.86 -6.93
C ILE A 75 -5.64 7.18 -7.67
N HIS A 76 -6.85 7.73 -7.67
CA HIS A 76 -7.12 9.01 -8.31
C HIS A 76 -8.10 9.84 -7.47
N LYS A 77 -8.38 11.03 -7.96
CA LYS A 77 -9.35 11.93 -7.29
C LYS A 77 -10.67 11.21 -7.08
N ASN A 78 -11.35 11.58 -6.03
CA ASN A 78 -12.68 11.10 -5.65
C ASN A 78 -12.70 9.70 -5.02
N PHE A 79 -11.56 9.06 -4.82
CA PHE A 79 -11.53 7.86 -3.99
C PHE A 79 -12.03 8.21 -2.58
N ASN A 80 -12.85 7.34 -2.03
CA ASN A 80 -13.32 7.49 -0.66
C ASN A 80 -12.24 7.03 0.32
N VAL A 81 -12.02 7.81 1.36
CA VAL A 81 -11.00 7.50 2.38
C VAL A 81 -11.70 7.17 3.69
N PHE A 82 -11.28 6.05 4.29
CA PHE A 82 -11.80 5.57 5.56
C PHE A 82 -10.67 5.49 6.58
N ASN A 83 -10.99 5.80 7.81
CA ASN A 83 -10.07 5.63 8.95
C ASN A 83 -10.77 4.75 9.97
N ASN A 84 -10.20 3.59 10.28
CA ASN A 84 -10.81 2.59 11.17
C ASN A 84 -12.24 2.25 10.76
N ASN A 85 -12.49 2.09 9.45
CA ASN A 85 -13.77 1.79 8.85
C ASN A 85 -14.79 2.94 8.87
N ASP A 86 -14.39 4.13 9.34
CA ASP A 86 -15.24 5.32 9.30
C ASP A 86 -14.87 6.19 8.10
N PHE A 87 -15.88 6.56 7.30
CA PHE A 87 -15.67 7.45 6.18
C PHE A 87 -15.23 8.83 6.67
N ILE A 88 -14.10 9.32 6.15
CA ILE A 88 -13.57 10.62 6.57
C ILE A 88 -13.61 11.67 5.47
N GLY A 89 -13.54 11.30 4.23
CA GLY A 89 -13.56 12.24 3.12
C GLY A 89 -13.15 11.62 1.82
N LYS A 90 -12.99 12.45 0.79
CA LYS A 90 -12.56 12.00 -0.54
C LYS A 90 -11.21 12.59 -0.90
N VAL A 91 -10.48 11.87 -1.73
CA VAL A 91 -9.21 12.36 -2.26
C VAL A 91 -9.49 13.55 -3.18
N PHE A 92 -8.95 14.71 -2.82
CA PHE A 92 -9.03 15.90 -3.63
C PHE A 92 -7.90 15.98 -4.65
N SER A 93 -6.69 15.67 -4.22
CA SER A 93 -5.55 15.60 -5.12
C SER A 93 -4.50 14.64 -4.59
N ILE A 94 -3.55 14.30 -5.45
CA ILE A 94 -2.46 13.40 -5.11
C ILE A 94 -1.16 14.13 -5.42
N ILE A 95 -0.29 14.21 -4.42
CA ILE A 95 0.97 14.92 -4.51
C ILE A 95 2.11 13.92 -4.41
N ASN A 96 2.98 13.94 -5.39
CA ASN A 96 4.18 13.12 -5.38
C ASN A 96 5.38 14.03 -5.11
N ASN A 97 5.92 13.92 -3.91
CA ASN A 97 7.02 14.77 -3.46
C ASN A 97 8.24 13.92 -3.13
N ASN A 98 9.26 13.99 -4.00
CA ASN A 98 10.53 13.29 -3.83
C ASN A 98 10.39 11.79 -3.52
N GLY A 99 9.48 11.13 -4.23
CA GLY A 99 9.25 9.70 -4.04
C GLY A 99 8.26 9.36 -2.95
N GLN A 100 7.80 10.35 -2.20
CA GLN A 100 6.75 10.15 -1.20
C GLN A 100 5.42 10.61 -1.77
N CYS A 101 4.44 9.72 -1.78
CA CYS A 101 3.10 10.02 -2.24
C CYS A 101 2.25 10.49 -1.07
N VAL A 102 1.59 11.64 -1.23
CA VAL A 102 0.73 12.23 -0.22
C VAL A 102 -0.61 12.51 -0.86
N ILE A 103 -1.70 12.17 -0.19
CA ILE A 103 -3.04 12.53 -0.66
C ILE A 103 -3.55 13.74 0.12
N GLU A 104 -4.21 14.66 -0.59
CA GLU A 104 -5.00 15.70 0.04
C GLU A 104 -6.42 15.19 0.16
N VAL A 105 -6.92 15.15 1.38
CA VAL A 105 -8.29 14.67 1.65
C VAL A 105 -9.11 15.84 2.15
N GLN A 106 -10.26 16.08 1.52
CA GLN A 106 -11.19 17.08 1.98
C GLN A 106 -12.08 16.48 3.07
N ILE A 107 -11.94 17.00 4.28
CA ILE A 107 -12.70 16.58 5.44
C ILE A 107 -13.45 17.80 5.96
N ASN A 108 -14.77 17.81 5.78
CA ASN A 108 -15.60 18.97 6.03
C ASN A 108 -15.09 20.19 5.22
N SER A 109 -14.68 21.26 5.88
CA SER A 109 -14.15 22.47 5.22
C SER A 109 -12.63 22.52 5.21
N LYS A 110 -11.97 21.45 5.61
CA LYS A 110 -10.51 21.42 5.76
C LYS A 110 -9.87 20.49 4.75
N MET A 111 -8.67 20.85 4.31
CA MET A 111 -7.81 19.95 3.54
C MET A 111 -6.75 19.38 4.45
N ILE A 112 -6.64 18.06 4.50
CA ILE A 112 -5.66 17.38 5.31
C ILE A 112 -4.74 16.57 4.40
N LEU A 113 -3.44 16.66 4.63
CA LEU A 113 -2.43 15.90 3.90
C LEU A 113 -2.16 14.59 4.62
N ILE A 114 -2.33 13.49 3.92
CA ILE A 114 -2.12 12.15 4.49
C ILE A 114 -1.08 11.42 3.65
N PRO A 115 0.06 11.03 4.23
CA PRO A 115 1.05 10.25 3.49
C PRO A 115 0.51 8.85 3.19
N LEU A 116 0.72 8.39 1.95
CA LEU A 116 0.39 7.02 1.56
C LEU A 116 1.57 6.12 1.88
N VAL A 117 1.67 5.75 3.14
CA VAL A 117 2.72 4.84 3.63
C VAL A 117 2.08 3.54 4.08
N ASN A 118 2.83 2.45 3.98
CA ASN A 118 2.30 1.12 4.27
C ASN A 118 1.80 0.98 5.70
N ASP A 119 2.42 1.72 6.64
CA ASP A 119 2.00 1.67 8.05
C ASP A 119 0.59 2.22 8.26
N PHE A 120 0.13 3.09 7.36
CA PHE A 120 -1.20 3.71 7.48
C PHE A 120 -2.23 3.03 6.60
N ILE A 121 -1.83 2.26 5.59
CA ILE A 121 -2.74 1.65 4.63
C ILE A 121 -3.21 0.29 5.14
N GLU A 122 -4.52 0.12 5.30
CA GLU A 122 -5.10 -1.17 5.61
C GLU A 122 -5.48 -1.92 4.33
N GLU A 123 -6.09 -1.22 3.37
CA GLU A 123 -6.57 -1.82 2.14
C GLU A 123 -6.77 -0.76 1.07
N ILE A 124 -6.43 -1.08 -0.17
CA ILE A 124 -6.77 -0.26 -1.33
C ILE A 124 -7.66 -1.08 -2.26
N ASN A 125 -8.86 -0.60 -2.53
CA ASN A 125 -9.80 -1.28 -3.41
C ASN A 125 -10.12 -0.39 -4.62
N PRO A 126 -9.42 -0.59 -5.75
CA PRO A 126 -9.65 0.23 -6.94
C PRO A 126 -11.03 0.08 -7.56
N LYS A 127 -11.66 -1.09 -7.43
CA LYS A 127 -12.98 -1.33 -8.01
C LYS A 127 -14.06 -0.51 -7.31
N LYS A 128 -13.98 -0.41 -5.99
CA LYS A 128 -14.89 0.40 -5.19
C LYS A 128 -14.43 1.83 -5.03
N GLU A 129 -13.23 2.15 -5.51
CA GLU A 129 -12.59 3.45 -5.34
C GLU A 129 -12.50 3.85 -3.86
N GLU A 130 -11.97 2.93 -3.06
CA GLU A 130 -11.85 3.12 -1.62
C GLU A 130 -10.42 2.90 -1.13
N ILE A 131 -10.00 3.73 -0.17
CA ILE A 131 -8.76 3.54 0.57
C ILE A 131 -9.12 3.42 2.03
N LYS A 132 -8.81 2.27 2.64
CA LYS A 132 -8.99 2.08 4.07
C LYS A 132 -7.66 2.24 4.77
N MET A 133 -7.65 3.08 5.79
CA MET A 133 -6.43 3.44 6.51
C MET A 133 -6.63 3.28 8.01
N ILE A 134 -5.53 3.18 8.72
CA ILE A 134 -5.48 3.28 10.18
C ILE A 134 -4.48 4.40 10.47
N LEU A 135 -5.00 5.56 10.82
CA LEU A 135 -4.20 6.76 11.01
C LEU A 135 -3.87 6.98 12.48
N PRO A 136 -2.70 7.53 12.79
CA PRO A 136 -2.36 7.84 14.18
C PRO A 136 -3.28 8.94 14.72
N GLU A 137 -3.52 8.89 16.04
CA GLU A 137 -4.30 9.91 16.70
C GLU A 137 -3.68 11.30 16.51
N GLY A 138 -4.52 12.29 16.32
CA GLY A 138 -4.09 13.66 16.14
C GLY A 138 -3.76 14.07 14.72
N LEU A 139 -3.60 13.12 13.81
CA LEU A 139 -3.27 13.45 12.42
C LEU A 139 -4.41 14.22 11.76
N LEU A 140 -5.64 13.84 12.04
CA LEU A 140 -6.81 14.48 11.45
C LEU A 140 -7.22 15.79 12.16
N ASP A 141 -6.60 16.06 13.30
CA ASP A 141 -6.88 17.25 14.11
C ASP A 141 -5.94 18.42 13.81
N LEU A 142 -5.07 18.27 12.83
CA LEU A 142 -4.10 19.31 12.46
C LEU A 142 -4.73 20.49 11.70
#